data_c643a8bf15450d8ca52c542dff385b5e
#
_entry.id   c643a8bf15450d8ca52c542dff385b5e
#
_cell.length_a   1.000
_cell.length_b   1.000
_cell.length_c   1.000
_cell.angle_alpha   90.00
_cell.angle_beta   90.00
_cell.angle_gamma   90.00
#
_symmetry.space_group_name_H-M   'P 1'
#
loop_
_entity.id
_entity.type
_entity.pdbx_description
1 polymer ?
#
loop_
_entity_poly.entity_id
_entity_poly.type
_entity_poly.pdbx_seq_one_letter_code
_entity_poly.pdbx_strand_id
1 'polypeptide(L)'
;MTTSTKLKLATCEGRTADFANLGNRFMIEPGATDGRFALIEHTIAPRALAAPLHVHAREDEYSYVLAGRMGAQIGDEVVEAGPGELVFKPRGIWHAFWSASDDQTHVLELISPGDFADYFEELAPLLAAEQPDFAKLGEVQARYALTMDMDSIGPLVQQHGLRG
;
A
#
# COMPACT_ATOMS: atom_id res chain seq x y z
N MET A 1 -25.47 -3.56 -14.60
CA MET A 1 -25.13 -2.20 -15.09
C MET A 1 -23.64 -2.19 -15.33
N THR A 2 -23.18 -2.09 -16.57
CA THR A 2 -21.77 -1.93 -16.90
C THR A 2 -21.37 -0.52 -16.47
N THR A 3 -20.63 -0.40 -15.38
CA THR A 3 -19.96 0.85 -15.03
C THR A 3 -19.04 1.21 -16.21
N SER A 4 -19.32 2.32 -16.87
CA SER A 4 -18.48 2.79 -17.97
C SER A 4 -17.08 3.03 -17.43
N THR A 5 -16.12 2.23 -17.87
CA THR A 5 -14.71 2.39 -17.51
C THR A 5 -14.24 3.77 -17.98
N LYS A 6 -13.80 4.59 -17.06
CA LYS A 6 -13.27 5.91 -17.36
C LYS A 6 -11.91 5.76 -18.04
N LEU A 7 -11.78 6.24 -19.27
CA LEU A 7 -10.56 6.09 -20.08
C LEU A 7 -9.44 7.10 -19.74
N LYS A 8 -9.77 8.13 -18.95
CA LYS A 8 -8.83 9.14 -18.50
C LYS A 8 -9.22 9.64 -17.11
N LEU A 9 -8.28 9.67 -16.20
CA LEU A 9 -8.37 10.38 -14.93
C LEU A 9 -7.59 11.67 -14.98
N ALA A 10 -8.21 12.77 -14.55
CA ALA A 10 -7.49 14.02 -14.34
C ALA A 10 -6.69 13.96 -13.02
N THR A 11 -5.79 14.93 -12.83
CA THR A 11 -5.06 15.11 -11.58
C THR A 11 -6.05 15.23 -10.41
N CYS A 12 -5.79 14.54 -9.31
CA CYS A 12 -6.64 14.47 -8.11
C CYS A 12 -8.05 13.89 -8.33
N GLU A 13 -8.30 13.24 -9.45
CA GLU A 13 -9.53 12.53 -9.74
C GLU A 13 -9.38 11.04 -9.41
N GLY A 14 -10.46 10.40 -9.01
CA GLY A 14 -10.50 8.99 -8.57
C GLY A 14 -10.99 8.87 -7.13
N ARG A 15 -11.42 7.67 -6.78
CA ARG A 15 -11.81 7.34 -5.41
C ARG A 15 -10.58 7.30 -4.51
N THR A 16 -10.71 7.67 -3.24
CA THR A 16 -9.63 7.60 -2.26
C THR A 16 -10.04 6.78 -1.03
N ALA A 17 -9.07 6.17 -0.39
CA ALA A 17 -9.22 5.46 0.89
C ALA A 17 -7.96 5.70 1.72
N ASP A 18 -7.90 6.82 2.42
CA ASP A 18 -6.70 7.25 3.15
C ASP A 18 -6.76 6.77 4.60
N PHE A 19 -5.62 6.34 5.14
CA PHE A 19 -5.50 5.94 6.53
C PHE A 19 -4.06 6.10 7.03
N ALA A 20 -3.90 6.44 8.30
CA ALA A 20 -2.61 6.65 8.94
C ALA A 20 -1.68 7.54 8.10
N ASN A 21 -0.54 7.01 7.68
CA ASN A 21 0.47 7.72 6.90
C ASN A 21 0.38 7.48 5.39
N LEU A 22 -0.66 6.77 4.94
CA LEU A 22 -0.82 6.30 3.57
C LEU A 22 -2.10 6.82 2.93
N GLY A 23 -1.97 7.65 1.91
CA GLY A 23 -3.05 8.01 0.99
C GLY A 23 -3.14 6.99 -0.14
N ASN A 24 -4.35 6.61 -0.50
CA ASN A 24 -4.62 5.63 -1.56
C ASN A 24 -5.61 6.22 -2.55
N ARG A 25 -5.16 6.56 -3.75
CA ARG A 25 -5.99 7.02 -4.86
C ARG A 25 -6.11 5.94 -5.90
N PHE A 26 -7.33 5.42 -6.10
CA PHE A 26 -7.60 4.37 -7.08
C PHE A 26 -7.60 4.95 -8.49
N MET A 27 -6.71 4.47 -9.33
CA MET A 27 -6.57 4.89 -10.72
C MET A 27 -7.20 3.89 -11.69
N ILE A 28 -7.00 2.59 -11.44
CA ILE A 28 -7.66 1.48 -12.14
C ILE A 28 -8.16 0.52 -11.06
N GLU A 29 -9.46 0.39 -10.96
CA GLU A 29 -10.10 -0.54 -10.02
C GLU A 29 -10.13 -1.96 -10.59
N PRO A 30 -10.16 -3.01 -9.74
CA PRO A 30 -10.10 -4.41 -10.20
C PRO A 30 -11.20 -4.78 -11.18
N GLY A 31 -12.41 -4.23 -11.01
CA GLY A 31 -13.54 -4.46 -11.93
C GLY A 31 -13.29 -3.99 -13.37
N ALA A 32 -12.41 -3.02 -13.59
CA ALA A 32 -12.06 -2.53 -14.92
C ALA A 32 -11.12 -3.47 -15.69
N THR A 33 -10.49 -4.42 -14.99
CA THR A 33 -9.50 -5.35 -15.55
C THR A 33 -9.90 -6.82 -15.40
N ASP A 34 -11.16 -7.10 -15.04
CA ASP A 34 -11.65 -8.43 -14.67
C ASP A 34 -10.79 -9.08 -13.56
N GLY A 35 -10.39 -8.28 -12.55
CA GLY A 35 -9.57 -8.73 -11.42
C GLY A 35 -8.10 -9.00 -11.72
N ARG A 36 -7.64 -8.77 -12.97
CA ARG A 36 -6.25 -9.08 -13.35
C ARG A 36 -5.23 -8.23 -12.61
N PHE A 37 -5.50 -6.94 -12.46
CA PHE A 37 -4.71 -6.02 -11.67
C PHE A 37 -5.53 -4.81 -11.24
N ALA A 38 -5.04 -4.11 -10.23
CA ALA A 38 -5.45 -2.76 -9.87
C ALA A 38 -4.24 -1.82 -9.93
N LEU A 39 -4.50 -0.52 -10.11
CA LEU A 39 -3.49 0.52 -10.10
C LEU A 39 -3.88 1.59 -9.09
N ILE A 40 -3.01 1.82 -8.12
CA ILE A 40 -3.23 2.77 -7.02
C ILE A 40 -2.05 3.74 -6.97
N GLU A 41 -2.31 5.02 -6.81
CA GLU A 41 -1.28 5.96 -6.39
C GLU A 41 -1.26 6.04 -4.87
N HIS A 42 -0.13 5.67 -4.28
CA HIS A 42 0.13 5.86 -2.86
C HIS A 42 0.84 7.20 -2.62
N THR A 43 0.36 7.92 -1.63
CA THR A 43 1.03 9.10 -1.07
C THR A 43 1.45 8.77 0.35
N ILE A 44 2.77 8.72 0.61
CA ILE A 44 3.32 8.36 1.91
C ILE A 44 3.81 9.63 2.60
N ALA A 45 3.40 9.85 3.85
CA ALA A 45 3.84 11.00 4.63
C ALA A 45 5.37 11.02 4.81
N PRO A 46 5.99 12.21 4.96
CA PRO A 46 7.44 12.33 5.10
C PRO A 46 8.00 11.50 6.27
N ARG A 47 9.04 10.74 6.01
CA ARG A 47 9.71 9.91 7.02
C ARG A 47 8.77 8.99 7.79
N ALA A 48 7.75 8.46 7.15
CA ALA A 48 6.72 7.65 7.80
C ALA A 48 6.71 6.22 7.27
N LEU A 49 6.44 5.26 8.18
CA LEU A 49 6.15 3.89 7.84
C LEU A 49 4.77 3.84 7.15
N ALA A 50 4.71 3.27 5.96
CA ALA A 50 3.45 3.10 5.21
C ALA A 50 2.73 1.80 5.62
N ALA A 51 3.50 0.72 5.81
CA ALA A 51 2.99 -0.54 6.28
C ALA A 51 4.05 -1.30 7.09
N PRO A 52 3.66 -2.00 8.19
CA PRO A 52 4.54 -2.89 8.92
C PRO A 52 4.94 -4.09 8.04
N LEU A 53 5.81 -4.98 8.55
CA LEU A 53 6.10 -6.23 7.86
C LEU A 53 4.80 -7.01 7.65
N HIS A 54 4.55 -7.40 6.41
CA HIS A 54 3.41 -8.19 6.00
C HIS A 54 3.75 -9.07 4.81
N VAL A 55 2.90 -10.06 4.57
CA VAL A 55 3.06 -10.98 3.45
C VAL A 55 1.72 -11.24 2.79
N HIS A 56 1.69 -11.11 1.47
CA HIS A 56 0.56 -11.49 0.62
C HIS A 56 0.73 -12.93 0.16
N ALA A 57 -0.30 -13.75 0.35
CA ALA A 57 -0.26 -15.13 -0.14
C ALA A 57 -0.55 -15.23 -1.65
N ARG A 58 -1.20 -14.23 -2.24
CA ARG A 58 -1.73 -14.30 -3.61
C ARG A 58 -1.22 -13.20 -4.54
N GLU A 59 -0.90 -12.03 -4.02
CA GLU A 59 -0.65 -10.83 -4.81
C GLU A 59 0.85 -10.53 -4.94
N ASP A 60 1.26 -10.18 -6.16
CA ASP A 60 2.52 -9.49 -6.42
C ASP A 60 2.25 -7.99 -6.47
N GLU A 61 3.16 -7.20 -5.93
CA GLU A 61 3.08 -5.75 -5.95
C GLU A 61 4.31 -5.14 -6.63
N TYR A 62 4.06 -4.08 -7.39
CA TYR A 62 5.08 -3.37 -8.16
C TYR A 62 4.98 -1.89 -7.86
N SER A 63 5.92 -1.34 -7.11
CA SER A 63 5.96 0.06 -6.71
C SER A 63 6.87 0.86 -7.63
N TYR A 64 6.31 1.70 -8.48
CA TYR A 64 7.08 2.62 -9.33
C TYR A 64 7.08 4.02 -8.70
N VAL A 65 8.26 4.52 -8.36
CA VAL A 65 8.40 5.80 -7.64
C VAL A 65 8.19 6.97 -8.62
N LEU A 66 7.24 7.84 -8.29
CA LEU A 66 6.94 9.06 -9.05
C LEU A 66 7.66 10.28 -8.48
N ALA A 67 7.74 10.40 -7.14
CA ALA A 67 8.38 11.51 -6.44
C ALA A 67 8.83 11.07 -5.05
N GLY A 68 9.80 11.78 -4.49
CA GLY A 68 10.39 11.46 -3.19
C GLY A 68 11.34 10.25 -3.25
N ARG A 69 11.44 9.51 -2.16
CA ARG A 69 12.27 8.32 -2.04
C ARG A 69 11.55 7.26 -1.21
N MET A 70 11.33 6.11 -1.80
CA MET A 70 10.74 4.95 -1.13
C MET A 70 11.84 4.07 -0.55
N GLY A 71 11.73 3.72 0.72
CA GLY A 71 12.48 2.61 1.31
C GLY A 71 11.59 1.39 1.41
N ALA A 72 12.17 0.21 1.27
CA ALA A 72 11.47 -1.07 1.45
C ALA A 72 12.41 -2.12 2.02
N GLN A 73 11.87 -2.98 2.87
CA GLN A 73 12.49 -4.24 3.26
C GLN A 73 11.73 -5.37 2.58
N ILE A 74 12.43 -6.27 1.89
CA ILE A 74 11.86 -7.41 1.17
C ILE A 74 12.66 -8.65 1.56
N GLY A 75 12.06 -9.53 2.37
CA GLY A 75 12.81 -10.55 3.06
C GLY A 75 13.91 -9.93 3.94
N ASP A 76 15.16 -10.31 3.69
CA ASP A 76 16.32 -9.79 4.43
C ASP A 76 16.98 -8.58 3.72
N GLU A 77 16.50 -8.20 2.54
CA GLU A 77 17.08 -7.09 1.78
C GLU A 77 16.37 -5.77 2.07
N VAL A 78 17.15 -4.72 2.26
CA VAL A 78 16.66 -3.34 2.36
C VAL A 78 17.11 -2.59 1.12
N VAL A 79 16.14 -1.98 0.44
CA VAL A 79 16.37 -1.20 -0.78
C VAL A 79 15.79 0.20 -0.64
N GLU A 80 16.36 1.16 -1.36
CA GLU A 80 15.80 2.48 -1.56
C GLU A 80 15.66 2.75 -3.06
N ALA A 81 14.54 3.39 -3.44
CA ALA A 81 14.25 3.75 -4.81
C ALA A 81 13.83 5.21 -4.92
N GLY A 82 14.35 5.90 -5.90
CA GLY A 82 13.97 7.26 -6.28
C GLY A 82 13.07 7.32 -7.51
N PRO A 83 12.71 8.52 -7.98
CA PRO A 83 11.83 8.69 -9.15
C PRO A 83 12.35 7.96 -10.40
N GLY A 84 11.47 7.19 -11.04
CA GLY A 84 11.80 6.38 -12.21
C GLY A 84 12.29 4.97 -11.89
N GLU A 85 12.46 4.62 -10.61
CA GLU A 85 12.88 3.29 -10.18
C GLU A 85 11.68 2.44 -9.72
N LEU A 86 11.83 1.13 -9.83
CA LEU A 86 10.81 0.14 -9.49
C LEU A 86 11.29 -0.74 -8.32
N VAL A 87 10.40 -0.95 -7.36
CA VAL A 87 10.56 -1.96 -6.30
C VAL A 87 9.54 -3.08 -6.55
N PHE A 88 10.02 -4.31 -6.65
CA PHE A 88 9.16 -5.49 -6.79
C PHE A 88 9.02 -6.20 -5.45
N LYS A 89 7.79 -6.42 -5.02
CA LYS A 89 7.41 -7.12 -3.79
C LYS A 89 6.66 -8.40 -4.16
N PRO A 90 7.35 -9.54 -4.32
CA PRO A 90 6.72 -10.78 -4.74
C PRO A 90 5.86 -11.38 -3.63
N ARG A 91 4.77 -12.05 -4.02
CA ARG A 91 3.93 -12.84 -3.09
C ARG A 91 4.76 -13.85 -2.29
N GLY A 92 4.33 -14.14 -1.09
CA GLY A 92 5.00 -15.11 -0.22
C GLY A 92 6.28 -14.59 0.43
N ILE A 93 6.73 -13.37 0.13
CA ILE A 93 7.90 -12.74 0.74
C ILE A 93 7.45 -11.64 1.69
N TRP A 94 7.88 -11.70 2.94
CA TRP A 94 7.63 -10.66 3.93
C TRP A 94 8.25 -9.34 3.49
N HIS A 95 7.48 -8.27 3.52
CA HIS A 95 7.96 -6.94 3.16
C HIS A 95 7.30 -5.84 3.98
N ALA A 96 7.99 -4.70 4.05
CA ALA A 96 7.53 -3.43 4.60
C ALA A 96 8.02 -2.30 3.72
N PHE A 97 7.36 -1.14 3.75
CA PHE A 97 7.80 0.02 2.98
C PHE A 97 7.47 1.34 3.69
N TRP A 98 8.21 2.37 3.34
CA TRP A 98 8.16 3.68 4.00
C TRP A 98 8.60 4.81 3.07
N SER A 99 8.36 6.06 3.49
CA SER A 99 9.01 7.21 2.91
C SER A 99 10.38 7.42 3.56
N ALA A 100 11.44 7.33 2.78
CA ALA A 100 12.81 7.68 3.18
C ALA A 100 13.15 9.15 2.88
N SER A 101 12.16 9.98 2.56
CA SER A 101 12.26 11.37 2.16
C SER A 101 11.73 12.32 3.24
N ASP A 102 12.27 13.54 3.29
CA ASP A 102 11.72 14.62 4.12
C ASP A 102 10.49 15.28 3.50
N ASP A 103 10.21 14.99 2.22
CA ASP A 103 8.99 15.34 1.51
C ASP A 103 8.09 14.11 1.36
N GLN A 104 6.85 14.32 0.93
CA GLN A 104 5.94 13.24 0.58
C GLN A 104 6.55 12.35 -0.52
N THR A 105 6.39 11.05 -0.37
CA THR A 105 6.76 10.09 -1.41
C THR A 105 5.51 9.65 -2.16
N HIS A 106 5.54 9.74 -3.50
CA HIS A 106 4.48 9.30 -4.38
C HIS A 106 4.91 8.06 -5.13
N VAL A 107 4.09 7.03 -5.06
CA VAL A 107 4.37 5.72 -5.67
C VAL A 107 3.16 5.28 -6.47
N LEU A 108 3.40 4.81 -7.69
CA LEU A 108 2.39 4.11 -8.48
C LEU A 108 2.50 2.62 -8.15
N GLU A 109 1.46 2.07 -7.54
CA GLU A 109 1.39 0.67 -7.12
C GLU A 109 0.51 -0.13 -8.06
N LEU A 110 1.08 -1.11 -8.76
CA LEU A 110 0.34 -2.11 -9.49
C LEU A 110 0.25 -3.36 -8.61
N ILE A 111 -0.97 -3.86 -8.40
CA ILE A 111 -1.27 -5.03 -7.58
C ILE A 111 -1.90 -6.10 -8.46
N SER A 112 -1.36 -7.30 -8.48
CA SER A 112 -1.88 -8.41 -9.29
C SER A 112 -1.89 -9.73 -8.52
N PRO A 113 -3.05 -10.42 -8.38
CA PRO A 113 -4.41 -10.02 -8.80
C PRO A 113 -4.90 -8.73 -8.16
N GLY A 114 -5.83 -8.05 -8.84
CA GLY A 114 -6.27 -6.71 -8.46
C GLY A 114 -7.26 -6.64 -7.31
N ASP A 115 -7.93 -7.73 -6.98
CA ASP A 115 -9.00 -7.75 -5.98
C ASP A 115 -8.53 -7.33 -4.57
N PHE A 116 -7.22 -7.42 -4.31
CA PHE A 116 -6.63 -6.91 -3.07
C PHE A 116 -6.84 -5.41 -2.89
N ALA A 117 -7.03 -4.63 -3.94
CA ALA A 117 -7.28 -3.20 -3.83
C ALA A 117 -8.50 -2.85 -2.96
N ASP A 118 -9.50 -3.73 -2.92
CA ASP A 118 -10.70 -3.55 -2.09
C ASP A 118 -10.37 -3.61 -0.58
N TYR A 119 -9.25 -4.22 -0.21
CA TYR A 119 -8.74 -4.23 1.17
C TYR A 119 -8.54 -2.82 1.72
N PHE A 120 -7.97 -1.90 0.93
CA PHE A 120 -7.73 -0.52 1.39
C PHE A 120 -9.03 0.22 1.70
N GLU A 121 -10.07 -0.03 0.92
CA GLU A 121 -11.39 0.56 1.16
C GLU A 121 -12.04 0.03 2.43
N GLU A 122 -11.92 -1.28 2.68
CA GLU A 122 -12.46 -1.89 3.89
C GLU A 122 -11.66 -1.53 5.15
N LEU A 123 -10.35 -1.32 4.99
CA LEU A 123 -9.44 -0.99 6.09
C LEU A 123 -9.62 0.46 6.58
N ALA A 124 -9.80 1.41 5.68
CA ALA A 124 -9.81 2.83 5.99
C ALA A 124 -10.82 3.21 7.10
N PRO A 125 -12.10 2.82 7.05
CA PRO A 125 -13.05 3.15 8.10
C PRO A 125 -12.77 2.45 9.43
N LEU A 126 -12.12 1.27 9.41
CA LEU A 126 -11.76 0.55 10.63
C LEU A 126 -10.61 1.22 11.38
N LEU A 127 -9.65 1.78 10.65
CA LEU A 127 -8.52 2.51 11.24
C LEU A 127 -8.89 3.95 11.63
N ALA A 128 -9.90 4.55 10.98
CA ALA A 128 -10.40 5.87 11.33
C ALA A 128 -11.28 5.88 12.58
N ALA A 129 -11.71 4.73 13.08
CA ALA A 129 -12.54 4.62 14.27
C ALA A 129 -11.76 5.07 15.53
N GLU A 130 -12.43 5.79 16.44
CA GLU A 130 -11.81 6.20 17.73
C GLU A 130 -11.30 5.02 18.56
N GLN A 131 -11.93 3.86 18.40
CA GLN A 131 -11.53 2.60 19.02
C GLN A 131 -11.47 1.53 17.93
N PRO A 132 -10.28 1.24 17.37
CA PRO A 132 -10.13 0.21 16.36
C PRO A 132 -10.53 -1.17 16.86
N ASP A 133 -11.37 -1.85 16.09
CA ASP A 133 -11.76 -3.24 16.36
C ASP A 133 -10.71 -4.19 15.76
N PHE A 134 -9.75 -4.61 16.58
CA PHE A 134 -8.67 -5.49 16.14
C PHE A 134 -9.14 -6.87 15.69
N ALA A 135 -10.27 -7.38 16.26
CA ALA A 135 -10.82 -8.65 15.82
C ALA A 135 -11.34 -8.53 14.37
N LYS A 136 -12.05 -7.44 14.06
CA LYS A 136 -12.56 -7.17 12.73
C LYS A 136 -11.43 -6.87 11.73
N LEU A 137 -10.38 -6.18 12.14
CA LEU A 137 -9.17 -6.00 11.33
C LEU A 137 -8.56 -7.35 10.94
N GLY A 138 -8.44 -8.28 11.90
CA GLY A 138 -7.94 -9.63 11.65
C GLY A 138 -8.83 -10.44 10.69
N GLU A 139 -10.16 -10.31 10.79
CA GLU A 139 -11.10 -10.95 9.87
C GLU A 139 -10.94 -10.41 8.42
N VAL A 140 -10.78 -9.10 8.27
CA VAL A 140 -10.53 -8.48 6.95
C VAL A 140 -9.22 -8.99 6.39
N GLN A 141 -8.13 -8.95 7.14
CA GLN A 141 -6.82 -9.45 6.70
C GLN A 141 -6.89 -10.92 6.26
N ALA A 142 -7.58 -11.77 7.03
CA ALA A 142 -7.73 -13.19 6.70
C ALA A 142 -8.48 -13.42 5.37
N ARG A 143 -9.50 -12.63 5.05
CA ARG A 143 -10.23 -12.72 3.78
C ARG A 143 -9.32 -12.42 2.57
N TYR A 144 -8.41 -11.49 2.73
CA TYR A 144 -7.44 -11.13 1.69
C TYR A 144 -6.16 -11.98 1.75
N ALA A 145 -6.12 -13.01 2.60
CA ALA A 145 -4.93 -13.86 2.79
C ALA A 145 -3.64 -13.05 3.06
N LEU A 146 -3.82 -11.96 3.82
CA LEU A 146 -2.78 -11.07 4.28
C LEU A 146 -2.39 -11.44 5.71
N THR A 147 -1.11 -11.54 5.99
CA THR A 147 -0.58 -11.68 7.36
C THR A 147 0.28 -10.46 7.68
N MET A 148 0.05 -9.84 8.83
CA MET A 148 0.81 -8.69 9.31
C MET A 148 1.52 -8.99 10.61
N ASP A 149 2.77 -8.51 10.73
CA ASP A 149 3.54 -8.48 11.97
C ASP A 149 3.51 -7.06 12.56
N MET A 150 2.56 -6.81 13.46
CA MET A 150 2.41 -5.51 14.10
C MET A 150 3.55 -5.18 15.06
N ASP A 151 4.26 -6.18 15.58
CA ASP A 151 5.41 -6.00 16.46
C ASP A 151 6.64 -5.46 15.71
N SER A 152 6.63 -5.55 14.37
CA SER A 152 7.68 -5.00 13.50
C SER A 152 7.69 -3.47 13.42
N ILE A 153 6.60 -2.78 13.80
CA ILE A 153 6.47 -1.31 13.69
C ILE A 153 7.59 -0.59 14.46
N GLY A 154 7.73 -0.90 15.75
CA GLY A 154 8.73 -0.25 16.59
C GLY A 154 10.17 -0.43 16.08
N PRO A 155 10.63 -1.65 15.83
CA PRO A 155 11.93 -1.92 15.23
C PRO A 155 12.17 -1.19 13.90
N LEU A 156 11.21 -1.21 12.96
CA LEU A 156 11.34 -0.53 11.67
C LEU A 156 11.46 0.98 11.82
N VAL A 157 10.60 1.58 12.66
CA VAL A 157 10.63 3.02 12.94
C VAL A 157 11.98 3.43 13.52
N GLN A 158 12.49 2.68 14.49
CA GLN A 158 13.77 2.97 15.11
C GLN A 158 14.96 2.78 14.15
N GLN A 159 14.97 1.67 13.43
CA GLN A 159 16.07 1.31 12.52
C GLN A 159 16.22 2.30 11.36
N HIS A 160 15.11 2.78 10.83
CA HIS A 160 15.09 3.65 9.64
C HIS A 160 14.85 5.12 9.96
N GLY A 161 14.78 5.51 11.25
CA GLY A 161 14.57 6.89 11.67
C GLY A 161 13.24 7.47 11.18
N LEU A 162 12.19 6.66 11.23
CA LEU A 162 10.87 7.04 10.76
C LEU A 162 10.02 7.67 11.87
N ARG A 163 8.91 8.26 11.46
CA ARG A 163 7.82 8.65 12.35
C ARG A 163 6.86 7.47 12.50
N GLY A 164 6.44 7.22 13.73
CA GLY A 164 5.46 6.18 14.06
C GLY A 164 4.02 6.64 13.88
#